data_fefe5c882f6e28ce3521c707f697d728
#
_entry.id   fefe5c882f6e28ce3521c707f697d728
#
_cell.length_a   1.000
_cell.length_b   1.000
_cell.length_c   1.000
_cell.angle_alpha   90.00
_cell.angle_beta   90.00
_cell.angle_gamma   90.00
#
_symmetry.space_group_name_H-M   'P 1'
#
loop_
_entity.id
_entity.type
_entity.pdbx_description
1 polymer ?
#
loop_
_entity_poly.entity_id
_entity_poly.type
_entity_poly.pdbx_seq_one_letter_code
_entity_poly.pdbx_strand_id
1 'polypeptide(L)'
;KTQKGIEDFYAHLQTAAAAGMCLHKGLLLRNLQDEPRALVADRNAPTELLVIDIDGLQMPAQDLTDVQTLAEKIVVHLPEEFQNVSYIAQASASLGLKQDKVSLHLFFFLKHAVHPKTLKEWLKMLNYETDILAKHLKLSANGQSLSYTLDPSVADNSKLIYLSAPKFT
;
A
#
# COMPACT_ATOMS: atom_id res chain seq x y z
N LYS A 1 11.09 -15.09 6.60
CA LYS A 1 11.09 -13.83 7.40
C LYS A 1 10.71 -14.16 8.81
N THR A 2 11.44 -13.58 9.78
CA THR A 2 11.22 -13.85 11.19
C THR A 2 10.22 -12.84 11.76
N GLN A 3 9.48 -13.23 12.80
CA GLN A 3 8.59 -12.33 13.53
C GLN A 3 9.34 -11.06 13.97
N LYS A 4 10.55 -11.22 14.53
CA LYS A 4 11.41 -10.10 14.91
C LYS A 4 11.69 -9.13 13.76
N GLY A 5 11.95 -9.64 12.54
CA GLY A 5 12.19 -8.77 11.38
C GLY A 5 10.97 -7.94 10.98
N ILE A 6 9.75 -8.46 11.17
CA ILE A 6 8.50 -7.73 10.94
C ILE A 6 8.34 -6.63 12.00
N GLU A 7 8.61 -6.95 13.27
CA GLU A 7 8.54 -5.99 14.39
C GLU A 7 9.57 -4.86 14.24
N ASP A 8 10.81 -5.20 13.86
CA ASP A 8 11.87 -4.22 13.58
C ASP A 8 11.47 -3.28 12.42
N PHE A 9 10.90 -3.83 11.36
CA PHE A 9 10.41 -3.02 10.23
C PHE A 9 9.25 -2.11 10.64
N TYR A 10 8.30 -2.61 11.45
CA TYR A 10 7.21 -1.80 11.99
C TYR A 10 7.73 -0.63 12.82
N ALA A 11 8.69 -0.87 13.71
CA ALA A 11 9.31 0.19 14.52
C ALA A 11 10.00 1.26 13.66
N HIS A 12 10.67 0.84 12.56
CA HIS A 12 11.24 1.77 11.59
C HIS A 12 10.17 2.61 10.87
N LEU A 13 9.05 1.99 10.45
CA LEU A 13 7.95 2.71 9.83
C LEU A 13 7.36 3.75 10.78
N GLN A 14 7.16 3.41 12.07
CA GLN A 14 6.65 4.35 13.07
C GLN A 14 7.60 5.54 13.29
N THR A 15 8.89 5.26 13.40
CA THR A 15 9.92 6.30 13.56
C THR A 15 9.95 7.23 12.35
N ALA A 16 9.91 6.68 11.15
CA ALA A 16 9.88 7.45 9.91
C ALA A 16 8.59 8.29 9.78
N ALA A 17 7.44 7.71 10.15
CA ALA A 17 6.16 8.41 10.15
C ALA A 17 6.16 9.60 11.12
N ALA A 18 6.68 9.42 12.35
CA ALA A 18 6.81 10.47 13.35
C ALA A 18 7.73 11.61 12.88
N ALA A 19 8.76 11.29 12.10
CA ALA A 19 9.68 12.25 11.48
C ALA A 19 9.14 12.90 10.19
N GLY A 20 7.91 12.56 9.75
CA GLY A 20 7.33 13.08 8.50
C GLY A 20 8.00 12.54 7.24
N MET A 21 8.67 11.40 7.34
CA MET A 21 9.38 10.76 6.24
C MET A 21 8.44 9.87 5.40
N CYS A 22 8.93 9.52 4.21
CA CYS A 22 8.30 8.53 3.32
C CYS A 22 9.17 7.28 3.24
N LEU A 23 8.54 6.13 3.01
CA LEU A 23 9.22 4.92 2.61
C LEU A 23 9.48 4.96 1.09
N HIS A 24 10.73 4.87 0.66
CA HIS A 24 11.06 4.55 -0.73
C HIS A 24 10.97 3.03 -0.90
N LYS A 25 10.11 2.57 -1.81
CA LYS A 25 9.77 1.14 -1.91
C LYS A 25 10.94 0.27 -2.33
N GLY A 26 11.71 0.71 -3.31
CA GLY A 26 12.83 -0.06 -3.86
C GLY A 26 14.19 0.40 -3.38
N LEU A 27 15.22 -0.33 -3.79
CA LEU A 27 16.60 0.01 -3.52
C LEU A 27 17.05 1.18 -4.42
N LEU A 28 17.77 2.13 -3.84
CA LEU A 28 18.50 3.13 -4.60
C LEU A 28 19.91 2.59 -4.93
N LEU A 29 20.30 2.68 -6.20
CA LEU A 29 21.61 2.22 -6.68
C LEU A 29 22.76 3.14 -6.22
N ARG A 30 22.42 4.39 -5.87
CA ARG A 30 23.32 5.41 -5.33
C ARG A 30 22.52 6.47 -4.56
N ASN A 31 23.22 7.35 -3.87
CA ASN A 31 22.56 8.48 -3.20
C ASN A 31 21.88 9.40 -4.21
N LEU A 32 20.70 9.85 -3.83
CA LEU A 32 19.91 10.81 -4.63
C LEU A 32 20.55 12.21 -4.55
N GLN A 33 20.73 12.88 -5.69
CA GLN A 33 21.32 14.22 -5.79
C GLN A 33 20.51 15.06 -6.78
N ASP A 34 19.47 15.74 -6.28
CA ASP A 34 18.60 16.66 -7.05
C ASP A 34 18.11 16.13 -8.40
N GLU A 35 17.76 14.85 -8.45
CA GLU A 35 17.36 14.15 -9.66
C GLU A 35 16.11 13.29 -9.42
N PRO A 36 15.36 12.93 -10.48
CA PRO A 36 14.22 12.05 -10.36
C PRO A 36 14.62 10.66 -9.79
N ARG A 37 13.95 10.22 -8.73
CA ARG A 37 14.19 8.90 -8.11
C ARG A 37 14.17 7.74 -9.09
N ALA A 38 13.32 7.83 -10.11
CA ALA A 38 13.22 6.80 -11.15
C ALA A 38 14.51 6.56 -11.94
N LEU A 39 15.45 7.52 -11.92
CA LEU A 39 16.78 7.38 -12.54
C LEU A 39 17.77 6.66 -11.63
N VAL A 40 17.49 6.59 -10.34
CA VAL A 40 18.41 6.06 -9.33
C VAL A 40 17.88 4.77 -8.69
N ALA A 41 16.58 4.54 -8.75
CA ALA A 41 15.97 3.31 -8.26
C ALA A 41 16.25 2.14 -9.20
N ASP A 42 16.57 0.97 -8.64
CA ASP A 42 16.53 -0.28 -9.41
C ASP A 42 15.06 -0.69 -9.64
N ARG A 43 14.49 -0.17 -10.72
CA ARG A 43 13.07 -0.36 -11.05
C ARG A 43 12.72 -1.79 -11.39
N ASN A 44 13.70 -2.60 -11.76
CA ASN A 44 13.49 -3.99 -12.20
C ASN A 44 13.86 -5.02 -11.14
N ALA A 45 14.50 -4.61 -10.03
CA ALA A 45 14.86 -5.55 -8.97
C ALA A 45 13.63 -6.25 -8.41
N PRO A 46 13.64 -7.59 -8.33
CA PRO A 46 12.58 -8.32 -7.61
C PRO A 46 12.52 -7.88 -6.15
N THR A 47 11.32 -7.81 -5.59
CA THR A 47 11.09 -7.37 -4.20
C THR A 47 10.34 -8.45 -3.42
N GLU A 48 10.67 -8.57 -2.15
CA GLU A 48 9.93 -9.38 -1.18
C GLU A 48 8.93 -8.54 -0.37
N LEU A 49 8.95 -7.21 -0.53
CA LEU A 49 7.98 -6.32 0.08
C LEU A 49 6.82 -6.07 -0.89
N LEU A 50 5.64 -6.55 -0.53
CA LEU A 50 4.39 -6.18 -1.15
C LEU A 50 3.72 -5.09 -0.32
N VAL A 51 3.39 -3.99 -0.97
CA VAL A 51 2.55 -2.94 -0.40
C VAL A 51 1.21 -3.00 -1.13
N ILE A 52 0.13 -3.03 -0.38
CA ILE A 52 -1.24 -2.84 -0.88
C ILE A 52 -1.67 -1.46 -0.39
N ASP A 53 -1.81 -0.52 -1.31
CA ASP A 53 -2.29 0.83 -1.05
C ASP A 53 -3.77 0.90 -1.41
N ILE A 54 -4.60 1.08 -0.40
CA ILE A 54 -6.05 1.15 -0.53
C ILE A 54 -6.45 2.61 -0.45
N ASP A 55 -7.09 3.13 -1.50
CA ASP A 55 -7.58 4.51 -1.50
C ASP A 55 -9.04 4.59 -1.94
N GLY A 56 -9.86 5.15 -1.06
CA GLY A 56 -11.24 5.49 -1.34
C GLY A 56 -12.22 4.31 -1.36
N LEU A 57 -11.86 3.17 -0.76
CA LEU A 57 -12.80 2.07 -0.54
C LEU A 57 -13.92 2.54 0.39
N GLN A 58 -15.18 2.36 -0.01
CA GLN A 58 -16.32 2.75 0.79
C GLN A 58 -16.62 1.68 1.85
N MET A 59 -16.65 2.11 3.11
CA MET A 59 -16.99 1.27 4.25
C MET A 59 -17.85 2.06 5.24
N PRO A 60 -18.69 1.39 6.06
CA PRO A 60 -19.49 2.07 7.07
C PRO A 60 -18.63 2.91 8.03
N ALA A 61 -19.08 4.10 8.40
CA ALA A 61 -18.32 5.06 9.23
C ALA A 61 -17.89 4.47 10.58
N GLN A 62 -18.73 3.59 11.17
CA GLN A 62 -18.41 2.90 12.42
C GLN A 62 -17.18 1.98 12.34
N ASP A 63 -16.80 1.59 11.14
CA ASP A 63 -15.64 0.70 10.90
C ASP A 63 -14.32 1.46 10.75
N LEU A 64 -14.38 2.79 10.68
CA LEU A 64 -13.20 3.65 10.44
C LEU A 64 -12.46 4.08 11.73
N THR A 65 -12.87 3.56 12.87
CA THR A 65 -12.39 4.00 14.20
C THR A 65 -11.07 3.37 14.62
N ASP A 66 -10.74 2.20 14.07
CA ASP A 66 -9.55 1.44 14.40
C ASP A 66 -8.92 0.82 13.16
N VAL A 67 -7.63 1.12 12.96
CA VAL A 67 -6.86 0.67 11.78
C VAL A 67 -6.73 -0.85 11.72
N GLN A 68 -6.59 -1.51 12.87
CA GLN A 68 -6.45 -2.96 12.92
C GLN A 68 -7.75 -3.65 12.49
N THR A 69 -8.87 -3.28 13.10
CA THR A 69 -10.21 -3.81 12.73
C THR A 69 -10.52 -3.56 11.26
N LEU A 70 -10.17 -2.37 10.76
CA LEU A 70 -10.37 -2.01 9.37
C LEU A 70 -9.53 -2.89 8.42
N ALA A 71 -8.27 -3.12 8.76
CA ALA A 71 -7.38 -3.99 7.99
C ALA A 71 -7.90 -5.44 7.95
N GLU A 72 -8.34 -5.98 9.08
CA GLU A 72 -8.90 -7.33 9.17
C GLU A 72 -10.12 -7.50 8.27
N LYS A 73 -11.03 -6.51 8.26
CA LYS A 73 -12.20 -6.51 7.36
C LYS A 73 -11.84 -6.46 5.87
N ILE A 74 -10.69 -5.92 5.52
CA ILE A 74 -10.21 -5.86 4.14
C ILE A 74 -9.47 -7.14 3.76
N VAL A 75 -8.61 -7.64 4.65
CA VAL A 75 -7.78 -8.82 4.40
C VAL A 75 -8.61 -10.06 4.08
N VAL A 76 -9.80 -10.21 4.67
CA VAL A 76 -10.72 -11.33 4.36
C VAL A 76 -11.20 -11.37 2.91
N HIS A 77 -11.06 -10.26 2.17
CA HIS A 77 -11.38 -10.19 0.75
C HIS A 77 -10.17 -10.43 -0.17
N LEU A 78 -8.96 -10.48 0.39
CA LEU A 78 -7.76 -10.84 -0.36
C LEU A 78 -7.70 -12.37 -0.60
N PRO A 79 -6.87 -12.86 -1.52
CA PRO A 79 -6.64 -14.29 -1.70
C PRO A 79 -6.28 -14.99 -0.39
N GLU A 80 -6.68 -16.26 -0.25
CA GLU A 80 -6.56 -17.04 0.99
C GLU A 80 -5.13 -17.05 1.56
N GLU A 81 -4.13 -17.00 0.69
CA GLU A 81 -2.71 -16.95 1.07
C GLU A 81 -2.33 -15.72 1.90
N PHE A 82 -3.17 -14.67 1.89
CA PHE A 82 -2.96 -13.43 2.65
C PHE A 82 -3.79 -13.35 3.94
N GLN A 83 -4.79 -14.22 4.11
CA GLN A 83 -5.74 -14.09 5.22
C GLN A 83 -5.20 -14.55 6.58
N ASN A 84 -4.22 -15.49 6.59
CA ASN A 84 -3.68 -16.09 7.81
C ASN A 84 -2.17 -15.83 7.95
N VAL A 85 -1.69 -14.69 7.52
CA VAL A 85 -0.28 -14.30 7.61
C VAL A 85 -0.11 -12.99 8.35
N SER A 86 1.09 -12.77 8.90
CA SER A 86 1.42 -11.50 9.54
C SER A 86 1.56 -10.40 8.49
N TYR A 87 0.98 -9.24 8.77
CA TYR A 87 1.11 -8.02 7.99
C TYR A 87 1.20 -6.80 8.92
N ILE A 88 1.60 -5.67 8.37
CA ILE A 88 1.54 -4.38 9.05
C ILE A 88 0.45 -3.54 8.40
N ALA A 89 -0.45 -2.98 9.20
CA ALA A 89 -1.45 -2.03 8.76
C ALA A 89 -1.08 -0.62 9.20
N GLN A 90 -1.22 0.35 8.32
CA GLN A 90 -0.93 1.75 8.59
C GLN A 90 -1.99 2.65 7.94
N ALA A 91 -2.51 3.60 8.72
CA ALA A 91 -3.38 4.64 8.19
C ALA A 91 -2.63 5.48 7.14
N SER A 92 -3.23 5.68 5.98
CA SER A 92 -2.76 6.70 5.03
C SER A 92 -3.12 8.10 5.54
N ALA A 93 -2.37 9.12 5.11
CA ALA A 93 -2.62 10.51 5.48
C ALA A 93 -4.03 11.02 5.11
N SER A 94 -4.73 10.34 4.21
CA SER A 94 -6.10 10.68 3.79
C SER A 94 -7.20 9.94 4.56
N LEU A 95 -6.86 9.02 5.47
CA LEU A 95 -7.86 8.33 6.29
C LEU A 95 -8.62 9.32 7.17
N GLY A 96 -9.95 9.26 7.13
CA GLY A 96 -10.84 10.14 7.91
C GLY A 96 -11.09 11.53 7.30
N LEU A 97 -10.39 11.92 6.24
CA LEU A 97 -10.67 13.19 5.54
C LEU A 97 -11.98 13.15 4.73
N LYS A 98 -12.37 11.98 4.28
CA LYS A 98 -13.64 11.74 3.59
C LYS A 98 -14.44 10.74 4.40
N GLN A 99 -15.69 11.11 4.71
CA GLN A 99 -16.62 10.22 5.39
C GLN A 99 -16.80 8.93 4.58
N ASP A 100 -16.87 7.79 5.26
CA ASP A 100 -17.11 6.47 4.69
C ASP A 100 -16.06 5.98 3.70
N LYS A 101 -14.85 6.59 3.68
CA LYS A 101 -13.76 6.16 2.80
C LYS A 101 -12.53 5.71 3.57
N VAL A 102 -12.09 4.53 3.21
CA VAL A 102 -10.86 3.93 3.72
C VAL A 102 -9.68 4.38 2.88
N SER A 103 -8.59 4.73 3.56
CA SER A 103 -7.27 4.94 2.96
C SER A 103 -6.23 4.37 3.91
N LEU A 104 -5.63 3.25 3.53
CA LEU A 104 -4.63 2.57 4.36
C LEU A 104 -3.61 1.81 3.52
N HIS A 105 -2.46 1.55 4.11
CA HIS A 105 -1.42 0.70 3.55
C HIS A 105 -1.35 -0.62 4.33
N LEU A 106 -1.26 -1.73 3.59
CA LEU A 106 -0.94 -3.05 4.13
C LEU A 106 0.43 -3.48 3.59
N PHE A 107 1.33 -3.88 4.50
CA PHE A 107 2.67 -4.33 4.14
C PHE A 107 2.76 -5.83 4.40
N PHE A 108 3.04 -6.61 3.37
CA PHE A 108 3.26 -8.04 3.43
C PHE A 108 4.68 -8.39 3.02
N PHE A 109 5.24 -9.42 3.66
CA PHE A 109 6.54 -9.96 3.29
C PHE A 109 6.37 -11.27 2.52
N LEU A 110 6.65 -11.24 1.25
CA LEU A 110 6.52 -12.40 0.36
C LEU A 110 7.60 -13.44 0.67
N LYS A 111 7.26 -14.71 0.52
CA LYS A 111 8.20 -15.83 0.67
C LYS A 111 9.34 -15.76 -0.34
N HIS A 112 9.02 -15.37 -1.56
CA HIS A 112 9.96 -15.23 -2.68
C HIS A 112 9.86 -13.82 -3.26
N ALA A 113 11.00 -13.31 -3.73
CA ALA A 113 11.03 -12.03 -4.41
C ALA A 113 10.26 -12.10 -5.75
N VAL A 114 9.44 -11.10 -6.03
CA VAL A 114 8.58 -11.00 -7.21
C VAL A 114 8.93 -9.74 -7.99
N HIS A 115 8.92 -9.84 -9.31
CA HIS A 115 9.22 -8.72 -10.19
C HIS A 115 8.12 -7.63 -10.10
N PRO A 116 8.48 -6.34 -10.05
CA PRO A 116 7.51 -5.23 -9.94
C PRO A 116 6.39 -5.27 -10.99
N LYS A 117 6.72 -5.63 -12.23
CA LYS A 117 5.73 -5.77 -13.29
C LYS A 117 4.69 -6.84 -12.98
N THR A 118 5.11 -7.99 -12.46
CA THR A 118 4.21 -9.08 -12.06
C THR A 118 3.30 -8.64 -10.90
N LEU A 119 3.86 -7.96 -9.89
CA LEU A 119 3.07 -7.41 -8.79
C LEU A 119 2.04 -6.38 -9.28
N LYS A 120 2.43 -5.54 -10.25
CA LYS A 120 1.53 -4.54 -10.82
C LYS A 120 0.34 -5.17 -11.52
N GLU A 121 0.58 -6.18 -12.36
CA GLU A 121 -0.51 -6.88 -13.06
C GLU A 121 -1.39 -7.67 -12.07
N TRP A 122 -0.80 -8.28 -11.05
CA TRP A 122 -1.55 -8.96 -10.00
C TRP A 122 -2.44 -7.99 -9.20
N LEU A 123 -1.96 -6.80 -8.82
CA LEU A 123 -2.77 -5.77 -8.15
C LEU A 123 -3.93 -5.28 -9.02
N LYS A 124 -3.72 -5.16 -10.33
CA LYS A 124 -4.81 -4.86 -11.27
C LYS A 124 -5.84 -5.97 -11.28
N MET A 125 -5.40 -7.23 -11.39
CA MET A 125 -6.26 -8.41 -11.41
C MET A 125 -7.14 -8.46 -10.15
N LEU A 126 -6.56 -8.23 -8.95
CA LEU A 126 -7.32 -8.15 -7.71
C LEU A 126 -8.46 -7.12 -7.75
N ASN A 127 -8.23 -5.94 -8.35
CA ASN A 127 -9.28 -4.93 -8.49
C ASN A 127 -10.45 -5.39 -9.37
N TYR A 128 -10.22 -6.33 -10.30
CA TYR A 128 -11.28 -6.87 -11.15
C TYR A 128 -11.99 -8.09 -10.54
N GLU A 129 -11.23 -8.94 -9.85
CA GLU A 129 -11.70 -10.25 -9.39
C GLU A 129 -12.30 -10.22 -7.98
N THR A 130 -11.97 -9.20 -7.18
CA THR A 130 -12.47 -9.05 -5.82
C THR A 130 -13.75 -8.22 -5.82
N ASP A 131 -14.90 -8.80 -5.51
CA ASP A 131 -16.21 -8.15 -5.59
C ASP A 131 -16.29 -6.78 -4.93
N ILE A 132 -15.72 -6.64 -3.73
CA ILE A 132 -15.72 -5.37 -2.99
C ILE A 132 -14.90 -4.29 -3.69
N LEU A 133 -13.87 -4.66 -4.46
CA LEU A 133 -13.01 -3.74 -5.19
C LEU A 133 -13.58 -3.44 -6.58
N ALA A 134 -14.08 -4.45 -7.27
CA ALA A 134 -14.63 -4.33 -8.62
C ALA A 134 -15.77 -3.32 -8.70
N LYS A 135 -16.62 -3.25 -7.66
CA LYS A 135 -17.75 -2.28 -7.56
C LYS A 135 -17.27 -0.82 -7.49
N HIS A 136 -16.03 -0.56 -7.13
CA HIS A 136 -15.45 0.77 -7.01
C HIS A 136 -14.59 1.19 -8.21
N LEU A 137 -14.43 0.31 -9.21
CA LEU A 137 -13.75 0.67 -10.46
C LEU A 137 -14.51 1.76 -11.19
N LYS A 138 -13.82 2.82 -11.56
CA LYS A 138 -14.39 3.96 -12.28
C LYS A 138 -13.37 4.56 -13.23
N LEU A 139 -13.85 5.30 -14.20
CA LEU A 139 -12.97 6.12 -15.03
C LEU A 139 -12.40 7.29 -14.21
N SER A 140 -11.15 7.65 -14.49
CA SER A 140 -10.53 8.87 -14.01
C SER A 140 -11.34 10.09 -14.44
N ALA A 141 -11.13 11.24 -13.79
CA ALA A 141 -11.91 12.45 -14.06
C ALA A 141 -11.87 12.90 -15.54
N ASN A 142 -10.78 12.60 -16.24
CA ASN A 142 -10.62 12.89 -17.68
C ASN A 142 -11.10 11.75 -18.60
N GLY A 143 -11.63 10.66 -18.06
CA GLY A 143 -12.13 9.51 -18.82
C GLY A 143 -11.07 8.66 -19.54
N GLN A 144 -9.79 8.93 -19.35
CA GLN A 144 -8.71 8.29 -20.11
C GLN A 144 -8.09 7.07 -19.45
N SER A 145 -8.32 6.85 -18.16
CA SER A 145 -7.77 5.74 -17.42
C SER A 145 -8.74 5.21 -16.37
N LEU A 146 -8.50 3.98 -15.90
CA LEU A 146 -9.22 3.43 -14.77
C LEU A 146 -8.62 3.95 -13.46
N SER A 147 -9.51 4.31 -12.53
CA SER A 147 -9.18 4.58 -11.14
C SER A 147 -9.40 3.28 -10.35
N TYR A 148 -8.37 2.81 -9.70
CA TYR A 148 -8.33 1.59 -8.92
C TYR A 148 -8.45 1.89 -7.43
N THR A 149 -9.11 1.03 -6.69
CA THR A 149 -9.16 1.08 -5.22
C THR A 149 -7.85 0.61 -4.59
N LEU A 150 -7.26 -0.47 -5.16
CA LEU A 150 -5.87 -0.82 -4.88
C LEU A 150 -4.99 -0.16 -5.94
N ASP A 151 -4.12 0.77 -5.53
CA ASP A 151 -3.23 1.48 -6.48
C ASP A 151 -2.16 0.53 -7.05
N PRO A 152 -2.21 0.13 -8.33
CA PRO A 152 -1.19 -0.75 -8.89
C PRO A 152 0.19 -0.07 -9.03
N SER A 153 0.26 1.25 -8.91
CA SER A 153 1.51 1.99 -9.04
C SER A 153 2.47 1.77 -7.86
N VAL A 154 1.96 1.30 -6.71
CA VAL A 154 2.80 0.94 -5.56
C VAL A 154 3.71 -0.27 -5.83
N ALA A 155 3.47 -1.01 -6.91
CA ALA A 155 4.38 -2.05 -7.35
C ALA A 155 5.71 -1.50 -7.89
N ASP A 156 5.74 -0.24 -8.37
CA ASP A 156 6.97 0.38 -8.91
C ASP A 156 7.98 0.65 -7.79
N ASN A 157 9.21 0.19 -7.98
CA ASN A 157 10.29 0.36 -7.01
C ASN A 157 10.72 1.83 -6.81
N SER A 158 10.36 2.75 -7.70
CA SER A 158 10.59 4.18 -7.51
C SER A 158 9.48 4.90 -6.72
N LYS A 159 8.44 4.18 -6.30
CA LYS A 159 7.31 4.74 -5.56
C LYS A 159 7.70 5.17 -4.14
N LEU A 160 7.17 6.32 -3.71
CA LEU A 160 7.15 6.72 -2.31
C LEU A 160 5.82 6.31 -1.68
N ILE A 161 5.92 5.74 -0.48
CA ILE A 161 4.78 5.46 0.38
C ILE A 161 4.81 6.50 1.49
N TYR A 162 3.76 7.32 1.56
CA TYR A 162 3.63 8.36 2.59
C TYR A 162 3.21 7.72 3.90
N LEU A 163 4.04 7.88 4.94
CA LEU A 163 3.88 7.21 6.23
C LEU A 163 3.17 8.07 7.28
N SER A 164 3.09 9.38 7.07
CA SER A 164 2.51 10.30 8.05
C SER A 164 1.03 9.99 8.31
N ALA A 165 0.66 9.91 9.57
CA ALA A 165 -0.75 9.83 9.96
C ALA A 165 -1.52 11.10 9.56
N PRO A 166 -2.85 11.04 9.40
CA PRO A 166 -3.67 12.22 9.19
C PRO A 166 -3.47 13.22 10.33
N LYS A 167 -3.30 14.50 9.98
CA LYS A 167 -3.27 15.58 10.95
C LYS A 167 -4.61 16.32 10.85
N PHE A 168 -5.41 16.23 11.91
CA PHE A 168 -6.62 17.02 12.05
C PHE A 168 -6.22 18.35 12.73
N THR A 169 -6.44 19.45 12.05
CA THR A 169 -6.28 20.81 12.60
C THR A 169 -7.62 21.37 13.02
#